data_5a6e6ebd84709eadac8a6b89c918decd
#
_entry.id   5a6e6ebd84709eadac8a6b89c918decd
#
_cell.length_a   1.000
_cell.length_b   1.000
_cell.length_c   1.000
_cell.angle_alpha   90.00
_cell.angle_beta   90.00
_cell.angle_gamma   90.00
#
_symmetry.space_group_name_H-M   'P 1'
#
loop_
_entity.id
_entity.type
_entity.pdbx_description
1 polymer ?
#
loop_
_entity_poly.entity_id
_entity_poly.type
_entity_poly.pdbx_seq_one_letter_code
_entity_poly.pdbx_strand_id
1 'polypeptide(L)'
;MSDITSKKRYNPNVFNALDGGVAYIAAVLAFFIAGFLLPYLFRPLLRAGVDYFLVNILSAVISQAIIFFIAFIFFKVKRVGVFSGDGYSFKLNAIDALMAVMLIFGIDFCFTSLHTDFFGYMEALFGDLGFTIPEEIIENSNPLYILIYSLVITPVLPAICEEMLFRGVIMRGFKERGVPFSIFLSAICFALMHGSVAMFILQFLAGLIIAAVVSLTKNHLYGSIMHWASNLFITLYALAPSVLATLSVALFAVAQAFQALFGLAFLLISGYYFLNKLLAKKKREILGTEKSKNFGEKYVAECFIASSGEVVLKNFDEDFEVIKKDKDNMFKCGDKFVRFNKKSNAVVSFGVLAAGLIFAVVSLFV
;
A
#
# COMPACT_ATOMS: atom_id res chain seq x y z
N MET A 1 -30.07 13.09 32.61
CA MET A 1 -28.78 12.46 32.27
C MET A 1 -28.97 10.97 32.48
N SER A 2 -28.80 10.16 31.43
CA SER A 2 -28.82 8.70 31.56
C SER A 2 -27.59 8.25 32.36
N ASP A 3 -27.77 7.36 33.31
CA ASP A 3 -26.67 6.79 34.09
C ASP A 3 -25.70 6.04 33.15
N ILE A 4 -24.49 6.55 33.03
CA ILE A 4 -23.45 5.95 32.19
C ILE A 4 -22.75 4.85 32.99
N THR A 5 -23.07 3.60 32.67
CA THR A 5 -22.59 2.43 33.43
C THR A 5 -21.26 1.88 32.96
N SER A 6 -20.85 2.11 31.71
CA SER A 6 -19.55 1.67 31.23
C SER A 6 -19.05 2.50 30.05
N LYS A 7 -17.73 2.78 30.06
CA LYS A 7 -17.03 3.45 28.97
C LYS A 7 -16.37 2.40 28.06
N LYS A 8 -16.76 2.34 26.81
CA LYS A 8 -16.13 1.48 25.80
C LYS A 8 -15.56 2.34 24.68
N ARG A 9 -14.33 2.01 24.27
CA ARG A 9 -13.71 2.64 23.10
C ARG A 9 -14.07 1.84 21.86
N TYR A 10 -14.61 2.49 20.85
CA TYR A 10 -14.96 1.93 19.57
C TYR A 10 -14.13 2.55 18.46
N ASN A 11 -13.81 1.71 17.47
CA ASN A 11 -13.12 2.12 16.27
C ASN A 11 -14.15 2.45 15.18
N PRO A 12 -14.22 3.67 14.66
CA PRO A 12 -15.11 4.02 13.55
C PRO A 12 -14.72 3.34 12.24
N ASN A 13 -13.50 2.82 12.13
CA ASN A 13 -13.10 2.01 10.99
C ASN A 13 -13.75 0.63 11.05
N VAL A 14 -14.16 0.13 9.90
CA VAL A 14 -14.73 -1.21 9.79
C VAL A 14 -13.67 -2.29 10.02
N PHE A 15 -12.42 -2.03 9.58
CA PHE A 15 -11.28 -2.88 9.85
C PHE A 15 -10.61 -2.50 11.18
N ASN A 16 -10.10 -3.49 11.89
CA ASN A 16 -9.31 -3.32 13.09
C ASN A 16 -7.88 -3.88 12.90
N ALA A 17 -6.98 -3.66 13.87
CA ALA A 17 -5.59 -4.08 13.74
C ALA A 17 -5.42 -5.61 13.64
N LEU A 18 -6.34 -6.40 14.22
CA LEU A 18 -6.32 -7.85 14.05
C LEU A 18 -6.61 -8.24 12.59
N ASP A 19 -7.57 -7.58 11.95
CA ASP A 19 -7.86 -7.80 10.53
C ASP A 19 -6.62 -7.50 9.67
N GLY A 20 -5.94 -6.39 9.93
CA GLY A 20 -4.71 -6.04 9.24
C GLY A 20 -3.59 -7.05 9.44
N GLY A 21 -3.40 -7.52 10.67
CA GLY A 21 -2.40 -8.55 10.99
C GLY A 21 -2.69 -9.90 10.34
N VAL A 22 -3.96 -10.36 10.40
CA VAL A 22 -4.37 -11.63 9.77
C VAL A 22 -4.27 -11.54 8.24
N ALA A 23 -4.65 -10.41 7.64
CA ALA A 23 -4.51 -10.21 6.19
C ALA A 23 -3.04 -10.25 5.77
N TYR A 24 -2.15 -9.63 6.55
CA TYR A 24 -0.72 -9.66 6.27
C TYR A 24 -0.13 -11.05 6.34
N ILE A 25 -0.36 -11.79 7.45
CA ILE A 25 0.19 -13.15 7.58
C ILE A 25 -0.37 -14.10 6.52
N ALA A 26 -1.66 -13.99 6.17
CA ALA A 26 -2.25 -14.77 5.09
C ALA A 26 -1.58 -14.48 3.74
N ALA A 27 -1.27 -13.22 3.44
CA ALA A 27 -0.59 -12.82 2.22
C ALA A 27 0.86 -13.36 2.17
N VAL A 28 1.62 -13.18 3.25
CA VAL A 28 3.02 -13.65 3.32
C VAL A 28 3.09 -15.18 3.18
N LEU A 29 2.24 -15.93 3.89
CA LEU A 29 2.18 -17.39 3.77
C LEU A 29 1.79 -17.83 2.36
N ALA A 30 0.78 -17.19 1.75
CA ALA A 30 0.36 -17.51 0.40
C ALA A 30 1.44 -17.21 -0.64
N PHE A 31 2.16 -16.09 -0.49
CA PHE A 31 3.29 -15.74 -1.34
C PHE A 31 4.45 -16.71 -1.21
N PHE A 32 4.78 -17.08 0.02
CA PHE A 32 5.83 -18.08 0.28
C PHE A 32 5.47 -19.42 -0.37
N ILE A 33 4.26 -19.91 -0.17
CA ILE A 33 3.80 -21.17 -0.82
C ILE A 33 3.81 -21.03 -2.35
N ALA A 34 3.34 -19.90 -2.90
CA ALA A 34 3.36 -19.66 -4.34
C ALA A 34 4.80 -19.61 -4.88
N GLY A 35 5.73 -18.98 -4.15
CA GLY A 35 7.14 -18.91 -4.49
C GLY A 35 7.79 -20.29 -4.66
N PHE A 36 7.36 -21.30 -3.89
CA PHE A 36 7.81 -22.69 -4.07
C PHE A 36 7.05 -23.43 -5.16
N LEU A 37 5.72 -23.29 -5.18
CA LEU A 37 4.87 -24.10 -6.06
C LEU A 37 4.93 -23.66 -7.52
N LEU A 38 4.93 -22.34 -7.81
CA LEU A 38 4.87 -21.84 -9.17
C LEU A 38 6.13 -22.22 -9.99
N PRO A 39 7.36 -22.04 -9.49
CA PRO A 39 8.54 -22.54 -10.20
C PRO A 39 8.51 -24.04 -10.44
N TYR A 40 8.04 -24.83 -9.47
CA TYR A 40 7.92 -26.27 -9.63
C TYR A 40 6.91 -26.64 -10.73
N LEU A 41 5.76 -25.96 -10.77
CA LEU A 41 4.71 -26.19 -11.77
C LEU A 41 5.11 -25.72 -13.17
N PHE A 42 5.84 -24.62 -13.29
CA PHE A 42 6.16 -23.99 -14.57
C PHE A 42 7.50 -24.44 -15.17
N ARG A 43 8.41 -25.00 -14.37
CA ARG A 43 9.70 -25.52 -14.87
C ARG A 43 9.56 -26.52 -16.00
N PRO A 44 8.58 -27.47 -16.01
CA PRO A 44 8.38 -28.36 -17.15
C PRO A 44 7.97 -27.62 -18.43
N LEU A 45 7.21 -26.54 -18.34
CA LEU A 45 6.81 -25.72 -19.49
C LEU A 45 8.03 -25.01 -20.12
N LEU A 46 8.90 -24.42 -19.28
CA LEU A 46 10.14 -23.81 -19.76
C LEU A 46 11.06 -24.85 -20.42
N ARG A 47 11.16 -26.04 -19.85
CA ARG A 47 11.93 -27.16 -20.46
C ARG A 47 11.33 -27.65 -21.77
N ALA A 48 10.02 -27.50 -21.96
CA ALA A 48 9.33 -27.83 -23.20
C ALA A 48 9.43 -26.72 -24.26
N GLY A 49 10.17 -25.63 -23.98
CA GLY A 49 10.36 -24.51 -24.91
C GLY A 49 9.23 -23.49 -24.90
N VAL A 50 8.37 -23.49 -23.87
CA VAL A 50 7.37 -22.42 -23.70
C VAL A 50 8.08 -21.11 -23.39
N ASP A 51 7.63 -20.04 -24.03
CA ASP A 51 8.21 -18.71 -23.89
C ASP A 51 8.31 -18.25 -22.42
N TYR A 52 9.45 -17.71 -22.06
CA TYR A 52 9.77 -17.26 -20.71
C TYR A 52 8.79 -16.19 -20.20
N PHE A 53 8.47 -15.17 -21.03
CA PHE A 53 7.55 -14.12 -20.64
C PHE A 53 6.13 -14.61 -20.50
N LEU A 54 5.70 -15.58 -21.32
CA LEU A 54 4.38 -16.20 -21.16
C LEU A 54 4.29 -16.92 -19.81
N VAL A 55 5.29 -17.64 -19.41
CA VAL A 55 5.35 -18.31 -18.09
C VAL A 55 5.32 -17.29 -16.96
N ASN A 56 6.08 -16.19 -17.07
CA ASN A 56 6.05 -15.12 -16.08
C ASN A 56 4.73 -14.39 -16.02
N ILE A 57 4.04 -14.16 -17.14
CA ILE A 57 2.69 -13.64 -17.17
C ILE A 57 1.74 -14.52 -16.35
N LEU A 58 1.75 -15.83 -16.60
CA LEU A 58 0.90 -16.79 -15.86
C LEU A 58 1.23 -16.77 -14.35
N SER A 59 2.50 -16.78 -14.01
CA SER A 59 2.96 -16.74 -12.62
C SER A 59 2.51 -15.45 -11.91
N ALA A 60 2.70 -14.30 -12.56
CA ALA A 60 2.31 -13.00 -12.02
C ALA A 60 0.78 -12.89 -11.84
N VAL A 61 -0.01 -13.34 -12.83
CA VAL A 61 -1.47 -13.33 -12.75
C VAL A 61 -1.95 -14.19 -11.58
N ILE A 62 -1.38 -15.38 -11.37
CA ILE A 62 -1.74 -16.26 -10.25
C ILE A 62 -1.38 -15.59 -8.92
N SER A 63 -0.17 -15.06 -8.79
CA SER A 63 0.30 -14.40 -7.57
C SER A 63 -0.59 -13.18 -7.22
N GLN A 64 -0.90 -12.34 -8.20
CA GLN A 64 -1.74 -11.17 -7.97
C GLN A 64 -3.21 -11.54 -7.71
N ALA A 65 -3.70 -12.61 -8.32
CA ALA A 65 -5.04 -13.14 -8.00
C ALA A 65 -5.12 -13.60 -6.53
N ILE A 66 -4.09 -14.23 -5.99
CA ILE A 66 -4.04 -14.62 -4.58
C ILE A 66 -4.17 -13.39 -3.68
N ILE A 67 -3.40 -12.34 -3.92
CA ILE A 67 -3.47 -11.06 -3.17
C ILE A 67 -4.86 -10.45 -3.28
N PHE A 68 -5.40 -10.38 -4.48
CA PHE A 68 -6.73 -9.86 -4.74
C PHE A 68 -7.80 -10.61 -3.93
N PHE A 69 -7.79 -11.95 -3.96
CA PHE A 69 -8.78 -12.75 -3.26
C PHE A 69 -8.64 -12.62 -1.74
N ILE A 70 -7.43 -12.53 -1.19
CA ILE A 70 -7.24 -12.25 0.24
C ILE A 70 -7.92 -10.92 0.60
N ALA A 71 -7.59 -9.82 -0.08
CA ALA A 71 -8.20 -8.53 0.16
C ALA A 71 -9.74 -8.58 -0.01
N PHE A 72 -10.21 -9.20 -1.09
CA PHE A 72 -11.63 -9.32 -1.40
C PHE A 72 -12.43 -10.06 -0.33
N ILE A 73 -11.87 -11.14 0.26
CA ILE A 73 -12.49 -11.88 1.36
C ILE A 73 -12.70 -10.94 2.56
N PHE A 74 -11.69 -10.14 2.94
CA PHE A 74 -11.82 -9.17 4.03
C PHE A 74 -12.90 -8.12 3.73
N PHE A 75 -12.96 -7.57 2.52
CA PHE A 75 -14.03 -6.65 2.12
C PHE A 75 -15.41 -7.30 2.23
N LYS A 76 -15.57 -8.54 1.78
CA LYS A 76 -16.83 -9.29 1.85
C LYS A 76 -17.24 -9.61 3.28
N VAL A 77 -16.33 -10.16 4.08
CA VAL A 77 -16.60 -10.52 5.49
C VAL A 77 -16.98 -9.27 6.29
N LYS A 78 -16.32 -8.16 6.06
CA LYS A 78 -16.61 -6.89 6.75
C LYS A 78 -17.77 -6.10 6.11
N ARG A 79 -18.34 -6.58 5.01
CA ARG A 79 -19.43 -5.92 4.26
C ARG A 79 -19.08 -4.46 3.90
N VAL A 80 -17.86 -4.25 3.43
CA VAL A 80 -17.36 -2.94 2.98
C VAL A 80 -17.29 -2.92 1.47
N GLY A 81 -17.80 -1.86 0.87
CA GLY A 81 -17.60 -1.65 -0.57
C GLY A 81 -16.19 -1.15 -0.85
N VAL A 82 -15.56 -1.66 -1.90
CA VAL A 82 -14.24 -1.21 -2.36
C VAL A 82 -14.24 0.29 -2.69
N PHE A 83 -15.38 0.78 -3.20
CA PHE A 83 -15.59 2.18 -3.59
C PHE A 83 -16.29 3.02 -2.50
N SER A 84 -16.36 2.53 -1.26
CA SER A 84 -17.05 3.22 -0.17
C SER A 84 -16.08 3.87 0.81
N GLY A 85 -16.47 5.03 1.35
CA GLY A 85 -15.69 5.76 2.36
C GLY A 85 -14.32 6.20 1.86
N ASP A 86 -13.26 5.87 2.60
CA ASP A 86 -11.86 6.13 2.23
C ASP A 86 -11.33 5.08 1.21
N GLY A 87 -12.18 4.52 0.34
CA GLY A 87 -11.81 3.53 -0.67
C GLY A 87 -11.40 4.16 -2.00
N TYR A 88 -11.65 3.42 -3.10
CA TYR A 88 -11.41 3.92 -4.44
C TYR A 88 -12.49 4.95 -4.84
N SER A 89 -12.05 6.06 -5.43
CA SER A 89 -12.93 7.06 -6.03
C SER A 89 -12.38 7.50 -7.38
N PHE A 90 -13.23 7.51 -8.41
CA PHE A 90 -12.84 8.03 -9.74
C PHE A 90 -12.83 9.56 -9.80
N LYS A 91 -13.19 10.26 -8.70
CA LYS A 91 -13.05 11.71 -8.60
C LYS A 91 -11.60 12.05 -8.27
N LEU A 92 -10.82 12.31 -9.29
CA LEU A 92 -9.41 12.71 -9.20
C LEU A 92 -9.28 14.21 -9.40
N ASN A 93 -8.41 14.82 -8.62
CA ASN A 93 -7.85 16.14 -8.94
C ASN A 93 -6.61 15.92 -9.80
N ALA A 94 -6.58 16.52 -11.00
CA ALA A 94 -5.48 16.31 -11.95
C ALA A 94 -4.12 16.80 -11.40
N ILE A 95 -4.11 17.90 -10.64
CA ILE A 95 -2.88 18.42 -10.02
C ILE A 95 -2.39 17.46 -8.94
N ASP A 96 -3.29 16.94 -8.09
CA ASP A 96 -2.93 15.94 -7.09
C ASP A 96 -2.35 14.68 -7.74
N ALA A 97 -2.93 14.23 -8.85
CA ALA A 97 -2.45 13.06 -9.58
C ALA A 97 -1.07 13.30 -10.20
N LEU A 98 -0.88 14.46 -10.84
CA LEU A 98 0.42 14.85 -11.39
C LEU A 98 1.48 14.93 -10.29
N MET A 99 1.19 15.62 -9.18
CA MET A 99 2.13 15.75 -8.07
C MET A 99 2.42 14.40 -7.40
N ALA A 100 1.45 13.48 -7.33
CA ALA A 100 1.64 12.14 -6.82
C ALA A 100 2.59 11.31 -7.72
N VAL A 101 2.40 11.37 -9.03
CA VAL A 101 3.30 10.72 -10.00
C VAL A 101 4.71 11.34 -9.95
N MET A 102 4.83 12.65 -9.90
CA MET A 102 6.13 13.32 -9.74
C MET A 102 6.82 12.88 -8.43
N LEU A 103 6.07 12.74 -7.35
CA LEU A 103 6.61 12.36 -6.04
C LEU A 103 7.20 10.95 -6.07
N ILE A 104 6.52 9.99 -6.69
CA ILE A 104 7.04 8.62 -6.79
C ILE A 104 8.21 8.53 -7.77
N PHE A 105 8.14 9.19 -8.92
CA PHE A 105 9.28 9.27 -9.86
C PHE A 105 10.48 9.97 -9.22
N GLY A 106 10.27 10.92 -8.32
CA GLY A 106 11.35 11.53 -7.57
C GLY A 106 12.15 10.50 -6.76
N ILE A 107 11.47 9.55 -6.11
CA ILE A 107 12.13 8.43 -5.42
C ILE A 107 12.82 7.51 -6.42
N ASP A 108 12.09 7.06 -7.44
CA ASP A 108 12.60 6.09 -8.41
C ASP A 108 13.85 6.62 -9.12
N PHE A 109 13.86 7.90 -9.51
CA PHE A 109 15.00 8.54 -10.18
C PHE A 109 16.19 8.71 -9.24
N CYS A 110 15.98 9.19 -8.01
CA CYS A 110 17.06 9.31 -7.04
C CYS A 110 17.63 7.94 -6.68
N PHE A 111 16.78 6.94 -6.52
CA PHE A 111 17.21 5.62 -6.13
C PHE A 111 17.96 4.92 -7.27
N THR A 112 17.42 4.92 -8.48
CA THR A 112 18.08 4.25 -9.63
C THR A 112 19.38 4.92 -10.04
N SER A 113 19.56 6.23 -9.81
CA SER A 113 20.84 6.91 -10.07
C SER A 113 21.92 6.55 -9.03
N LEU A 114 21.53 6.24 -7.78
CA LEU A 114 22.42 5.75 -6.73
C LEU A 114 22.59 4.21 -6.76
N HIS A 115 21.78 3.57 -7.57
CA HIS A 115 21.52 2.14 -7.54
C HIS A 115 22.68 1.31 -8.08
N THR A 116 23.37 1.77 -9.12
CA THR A 116 24.42 0.99 -9.78
C THR A 116 25.52 0.60 -8.79
N ASP A 117 25.92 1.55 -7.93
CA ASP A 117 26.92 1.28 -6.90
C ASP A 117 26.34 0.48 -5.74
N PHE A 118 25.15 0.84 -5.26
CA PHE A 118 24.48 0.17 -4.13
C PHE A 118 24.14 -1.28 -4.45
N PHE A 119 23.59 -1.56 -5.64
CA PHE A 119 23.28 -2.94 -6.05
C PHE A 119 24.54 -3.76 -6.31
N GLY A 120 25.58 -3.20 -6.90
CA GLY A 120 26.85 -3.87 -7.01
C GLY A 120 27.40 -4.30 -5.63
N TYR A 121 27.26 -3.46 -4.62
CA TYR A 121 27.60 -3.83 -3.24
C TYR A 121 26.67 -4.90 -2.68
N MET A 122 25.37 -4.82 -2.94
CA MET A 122 24.40 -5.81 -2.45
C MET A 122 24.56 -7.16 -3.14
N GLU A 123 24.80 -7.18 -4.45
CA GLU A 123 25.14 -8.41 -5.20
C GLU A 123 26.46 -9.03 -4.72
N ALA A 124 27.46 -8.23 -4.42
CA ALA A 124 28.70 -8.71 -3.85
C ALA A 124 28.53 -9.34 -2.46
N LEU A 125 27.55 -8.87 -1.66
CA LEU A 125 27.27 -9.37 -0.32
C LEU A 125 26.31 -10.58 -0.31
N PHE A 126 25.30 -10.58 -1.18
CA PHE A 126 24.20 -11.54 -1.13
C PHE A 126 24.08 -12.43 -2.36
N GLY A 127 24.97 -12.27 -3.38
CA GLY A 127 24.91 -12.97 -4.64
C GLY A 127 23.96 -12.34 -5.65
N ASP A 128 23.72 -13.03 -6.77
CA ASP A 128 22.83 -12.57 -7.83
C ASP A 128 21.41 -12.37 -7.30
N LEU A 129 20.94 -11.14 -7.37
CA LEU A 129 19.63 -10.73 -6.85
C LEU A 129 18.51 -10.90 -7.89
N GLY A 130 18.84 -11.40 -9.08
CA GLY A 130 17.86 -11.77 -10.12
C GLY A 130 17.11 -10.57 -10.75
N PHE A 131 17.68 -9.36 -10.71
CA PHE A 131 17.00 -8.17 -11.25
C PHE A 131 17.21 -7.95 -12.74
N THR A 132 18.22 -8.54 -13.32
CA THR A 132 18.50 -8.40 -14.75
C THR A 132 17.98 -9.63 -15.50
N ILE A 133 17.11 -9.41 -16.48
CA ILE A 133 16.73 -10.46 -17.41
C ILE A 133 17.86 -10.60 -18.43
N PRO A 134 18.47 -11.79 -18.58
CA PRO A 134 19.52 -11.99 -19.57
C PRO A 134 19.07 -11.60 -20.97
N GLU A 135 19.93 -10.91 -21.73
CA GLU A 135 19.62 -10.41 -23.08
C GLU A 135 19.19 -11.56 -24.01
N GLU A 136 19.86 -12.71 -23.91
CA GLU A 136 19.52 -13.94 -24.65
C GLU A 136 18.04 -14.37 -24.44
N ILE A 137 17.50 -14.21 -23.23
CA ILE A 137 16.09 -14.50 -22.94
C ILE A 137 15.18 -13.50 -23.63
N ILE A 138 15.54 -12.22 -23.63
CA ILE A 138 14.78 -11.17 -24.29
C ILE A 138 14.75 -11.39 -25.80
N GLU A 139 15.90 -11.66 -26.41
CA GLU A 139 16.05 -11.90 -27.86
C GLU A 139 15.27 -13.13 -28.33
N ASN A 140 15.22 -14.19 -27.53
CA ASN A 140 14.55 -15.45 -27.87
C ASN A 140 13.06 -15.47 -27.50
N SER A 141 12.54 -14.42 -26.85
CA SER A 141 11.14 -14.36 -26.45
C SER A 141 10.25 -13.64 -27.45
N ASN A 142 8.97 -13.98 -27.45
CA ASN A 142 7.98 -13.33 -28.32
C ASN A 142 7.79 -11.85 -27.90
N PRO A 143 8.01 -10.88 -28.80
CA PRO A 143 7.87 -9.43 -28.49
C PRO A 143 6.49 -9.06 -27.92
N LEU A 144 5.42 -9.75 -28.33
CA LEU A 144 4.08 -9.51 -27.81
C LEU A 144 3.98 -9.87 -26.32
N TYR A 145 4.61 -10.98 -25.89
CA TYR A 145 4.62 -11.37 -24.47
C TYR A 145 5.47 -10.42 -23.64
N ILE A 146 6.61 -9.96 -24.17
CA ILE A 146 7.44 -8.92 -23.52
C ILE A 146 6.60 -7.66 -23.32
N LEU A 147 5.90 -7.21 -24.37
CA LEU A 147 5.07 -6.01 -24.32
C LEU A 147 3.93 -6.15 -23.29
N ILE A 148 3.19 -7.26 -23.32
CA ILE A 148 2.08 -7.51 -22.39
C ILE A 148 2.61 -7.58 -20.95
N TYR A 149 3.70 -8.31 -20.72
CA TYR A 149 4.33 -8.42 -19.41
C TYR A 149 4.74 -7.05 -18.87
N SER A 150 5.47 -6.28 -19.68
CA SER A 150 6.10 -5.02 -19.24
C SER A 150 5.13 -3.84 -19.10
N LEU A 151 4.11 -3.74 -19.96
CA LEU A 151 3.21 -2.59 -19.96
C LEU A 151 1.90 -2.85 -19.22
N VAL A 152 1.50 -4.12 -19.06
CA VAL A 152 0.20 -4.45 -18.47
C VAL A 152 0.35 -5.27 -17.20
N ILE A 153 0.99 -6.44 -17.28
CA ILE A 153 0.98 -7.39 -16.18
C ILE A 153 1.74 -6.85 -14.96
N THR A 154 3.00 -6.50 -15.16
CA THR A 154 3.89 -6.03 -14.08
C THR A 154 3.45 -4.69 -13.49
N PRO A 155 3.03 -3.67 -14.28
CA PRO A 155 2.65 -2.40 -13.70
C PRO A 155 1.22 -2.37 -13.14
N VAL A 156 0.24 -2.96 -13.86
CA VAL A 156 -1.18 -2.72 -13.55
C VAL A 156 -1.71 -3.67 -12.46
N LEU A 157 -1.39 -4.96 -12.55
CA LEU A 157 -1.96 -5.93 -11.60
C LEU A 157 -1.52 -5.67 -10.16
N PRO A 158 -0.22 -5.49 -9.84
CA PRO A 158 0.20 -5.15 -8.48
C PRO A 158 -0.41 -3.83 -8.00
N ALA A 159 -0.45 -2.79 -8.85
CA ALA A 159 -1.00 -1.49 -8.51
C ALA A 159 -2.48 -1.53 -8.08
N ILE A 160 -3.23 -2.52 -8.52
CA ILE A 160 -4.62 -2.73 -8.08
C ILE A 160 -4.69 -3.68 -6.90
N CYS A 161 -4.11 -4.87 -7.04
CA CYS A 161 -4.27 -5.96 -6.07
C CYS A 161 -3.56 -5.65 -4.74
N GLU A 162 -2.33 -5.16 -4.82
CA GLU A 162 -1.54 -4.86 -3.62
C GLU A 162 -2.06 -3.60 -2.93
N GLU A 163 -2.49 -2.57 -3.66
CA GLU A 163 -3.10 -1.40 -3.02
C GLU A 163 -4.41 -1.76 -2.30
N MET A 164 -5.21 -2.69 -2.86
CA MET A 164 -6.40 -3.19 -2.15
C MET A 164 -6.04 -3.88 -0.84
N LEU A 165 -4.96 -4.66 -0.81
CA LEU A 165 -4.51 -5.35 0.40
C LEU A 165 -3.85 -4.38 1.39
N PHE A 166 -2.79 -3.68 0.95
CA PHE A 166 -1.96 -2.88 1.86
C PHE A 166 -2.66 -1.62 2.34
N ARG A 167 -3.32 -0.86 1.47
CA ARG A 167 -4.01 0.39 1.84
C ARG A 167 -5.47 0.12 2.18
N GLY A 168 -6.10 -0.82 1.47
CA GLY A 168 -7.49 -1.17 1.68
C GLY A 168 -7.79 -1.96 2.95
N VAL A 169 -6.91 -2.87 3.37
CA VAL A 169 -7.11 -3.73 4.55
C VAL A 169 -6.08 -3.44 5.64
N ILE A 170 -4.78 -3.62 5.35
CA ILE A 170 -3.72 -3.56 6.37
C ILE A 170 -3.62 -2.16 6.98
N MET A 171 -3.36 -1.14 6.18
CA MET A 171 -3.25 0.25 6.66
C MET A 171 -4.52 0.70 7.37
N ARG A 172 -5.70 0.42 6.79
CA ARG A 172 -6.99 0.77 7.41
C ARG A 172 -7.20 0.06 8.74
N GLY A 173 -6.80 -1.20 8.84
CA GLY A 173 -6.87 -1.96 10.10
C GLY A 173 -6.07 -1.28 11.20
N PHE A 174 -4.84 -0.89 10.92
CA PHE A 174 -3.96 -0.26 11.91
C PHE A 174 -4.24 1.21 12.18
N LYS A 175 -5.13 1.88 11.43
CA LYS A 175 -5.57 3.26 11.73
C LYS A 175 -6.14 3.42 13.13
N GLU A 176 -6.68 2.37 13.74
CA GLU A 176 -7.15 2.43 15.14
C GLU A 176 -6.02 2.70 16.15
N ARG A 177 -4.76 2.49 15.74
CA ARG A 177 -3.55 2.74 16.56
C ARG A 177 -2.90 4.10 16.25
N GLY A 178 -3.44 4.82 15.28
CA GLY A 178 -2.96 6.12 14.83
C GLY A 178 -2.55 6.12 13.36
N VAL A 179 -2.79 7.25 12.68
CA VAL A 179 -2.53 7.39 11.24
C VAL A 179 -1.03 7.26 10.91
N PRO A 180 -0.10 7.97 11.60
CA PRO A 180 1.32 7.84 11.29
C PRO A 180 1.83 6.41 11.47
N PHE A 181 1.40 5.74 12.55
CA PHE A 181 1.75 4.34 12.81
C PHE A 181 1.25 3.42 11.70
N SER A 182 0.00 3.60 11.23
CA SER A 182 -0.56 2.76 10.18
C SER A 182 0.13 2.94 8.83
N ILE A 183 0.57 4.16 8.50
CA ILE A 183 1.35 4.48 7.30
C ILE A 183 2.70 3.76 7.36
N PHE A 184 3.45 3.95 8.45
CA PHE A 184 4.77 3.36 8.64
C PHE A 184 4.72 1.83 8.60
N LEU A 185 3.78 1.24 9.34
CA LEU A 185 3.62 -0.20 9.41
C LEU A 185 3.22 -0.82 8.06
N SER A 186 2.28 -0.19 7.35
CA SER A 186 1.89 -0.65 6.01
C SER A 186 3.07 -0.62 5.03
N ALA A 187 3.95 0.38 5.14
CA ALA A 187 5.15 0.48 4.31
C ALA A 187 6.17 -0.63 4.62
N ILE A 188 6.38 -0.96 5.91
CA ILE A 188 7.24 -2.09 6.31
C ILE A 188 6.67 -3.41 5.79
N CYS A 189 5.38 -3.66 6.01
CA CYS A 189 4.71 -4.87 5.54
C CYS A 189 4.82 -5.00 4.01
N PHE A 190 4.65 -3.90 3.29
CA PHE A 190 4.79 -3.83 1.84
C PHE A 190 6.22 -4.20 1.38
N ALA A 191 7.23 -3.57 1.97
CA ALA A 191 8.62 -3.82 1.61
C ALA A 191 9.06 -5.26 1.91
N LEU A 192 8.72 -5.80 3.08
CA LEU A 192 9.06 -7.17 3.46
C LEU A 192 8.40 -8.23 2.58
N MET A 193 7.18 -7.95 2.07
CA MET A 193 6.49 -8.90 1.22
C MET A 193 7.15 -9.10 -0.15
N HIS A 194 8.00 -8.17 -0.59
CA HIS A 194 8.75 -8.31 -1.84
C HIS A 194 9.89 -9.33 -1.77
N GLY A 195 10.24 -9.83 -0.57
CA GLY A 195 11.21 -10.91 -0.41
C GLY A 195 12.64 -10.58 -0.86
N SER A 196 12.99 -9.30 -0.98
CA SER A 196 14.31 -8.86 -1.44
C SER A 196 14.93 -7.86 -0.47
N VAL A 197 16.08 -8.22 0.09
CA VAL A 197 16.85 -7.33 0.98
C VAL A 197 17.32 -6.08 0.23
N ALA A 198 17.75 -6.25 -1.01
CA ALA A 198 18.24 -5.16 -1.83
C ALA A 198 17.15 -4.14 -2.17
N MET A 199 15.94 -4.61 -2.51
CA MET A 199 14.82 -3.74 -2.85
C MET A 199 14.10 -3.18 -1.63
N PHE A 200 14.41 -3.66 -0.42
CA PHE A 200 13.69 -3.28 0.80
C PHE A 200 13.60 -1.77 0.99
N ILE A 201 14.71 -1.04 0.83
CA ILE A 201 14.75 0.41 1.03
C ILE A 201 13.86 1.13 0.03
N LEU A 202 13.96 0.79 -1.26
CA LEU A 202 13.13 1.40 -2.30
C LEU A 202 11.65 1.11 -2.06
N GLN A 203 11.31 -0.15 -1.83
CA GLN A 203 9.93 -0.57 -1.58
C GLN A 203 9.35 0.04 -0.30
N PHE A 204 10.17 0.21 0.74
CA PHE A 204 9.77 0.88 1.96
C PHE A 204 9.47 2.37 1.72
N LEU A 205 10.36 3.10 1.03
CA LEU A 205 10.18 4.52 0.73
C LEU A 205 8.98 4.74 -0.19
N ALA A 206 8.85 3.95 -1.26
CA ALA A 206 7.70 3.99 -2.15
C ALA A 206 6.40 3.69 -1.38
N GLY A 207 6.40 2.60 -0.59
CA GLY A 207 5.28 2.22 0.26
C GLY A 207 4.87 3.30 1.26
N LEU A 208 5.83 3.98 1.87
CA LEU A 208 5.62 5.05 2.83
C LEU A 208 4.94 6.27 2.18
N ILE A 209 5.45 6.70 1.02
CA ILE A 209 4.92 7.86 0.30
C ILE A 209 3.55 7.56 -0.29
N ILE A 210 3.34 6.40 -0.90
CA ILE A 210 2.03 5.99 -1.39
C ILE A 210 1.01 5.99 -0.24
N ALA A 211 1.34 5.37 0.90
CA ALA A 211 0.48 5.33 2.07
C ALA A 211 0.17 6.74 2.63
N ALA A 212 1.15 7.64 2.64
CA ALA A 212 0.97 9.02 3.08
C ALA A 212 0.01 9.80 2.14
N VAL A 213 0.20 9.71 0.82
CA VAL A 213 -0.66 10.36 -0.18
C VAL A 213 -2.09 9.81 -0.10
N VAL A 214 -2.26 8.48 -0.03
CA VAL A 214 -3.57 7.83 0.12
C VAL A 214 -4.26 8.29 1.42
N SER A 215 -3.52 8.37 2.53
CA SER A 215 -4.07 8.84 3.80
C SER A 215 -4.48 10.31 3.77
N LEU A 216 -3.72 11.15 3.05
CA LEU A 216 -4.02 12.58 2.92
C LEU A 216 -5.20 12.84 1.99
N THR A 217 -5.25 12.16 0.84
CA THR A 217 -6.29 12.31 -0.19
C THR A 217 -7.56 11.53 0.11
N LYS A 218 -7.47 10.52 0.99
CA LYS A 218 -8.53 9.55 1.28
C LYS A 218 -9.05 8.82 0.04
N ASN A 219 -8.20 8.62 -0.96
CA ASN A 219 -8.56 7.97 -2.20
C ASN A 219 -7.44 7.01 -2.64
N HIS A 220 -7.74 5.72 -2.67
CA HIS A 220 -6.79 4.66 -3.02
C HIS A 220 -6.36 4.71 -4.49
N LEU A 221 -7.13 5.35 -5.36
CA LEU A 221 -6.77 5.45 -6.78
C LEU A 221 -5.46 6.23 -7.00
N TYR A 222 -5.16 7.23 -6.15
CA TYR A 222 -3.85 7.88 -6.18
C TYR A 222 -2.71 6.90 -5.86
N GLY A 223 -2.93 6.01 -4.88
CA GLY A 223 -1.96 4.95 -4.58
C GLY A 223 -1.73 4.02 -5.77
N SER A 224 -2.81 3.56 -6.41
CA SER A 224 -2.70 2.71 -7.60
C SER A 224 -2.01 3.41 -8.76
N ILE A 225 -2.27 4.71 -8.99
CA ILE A 225 -1.59 5.48 -10.04
C ILE A 225 -0.10 5.62 -9.75
N MET A 226 0.27 5.94 -8.51
CA MET A 226 1.68 6.04 -8.11
C MET A 226 2.40 4.69 -8.24
N HIS A 227 1.80 3.63 -7.75
CA HIS A 227 2.34 2.27 -7.81
C HIS A 227 2.49 1.78 -9.26
N TRP A 228 1.46 2.00 -10.09
CA TRP A 228 1.53 1.73 -11.52
C TRP A 228 2.69 2.48 -12.20
N ALA A 229 2.83 3.78 -11.92
CA ALA A 229 3.87 4.60 -12.53
C ALA A 229 5.27 4.14 -12.12
N SER A 230 5.48 3.82 -10.85
CA SER A 230 6.74 3.27 -10.33
C SER A 230 7.07 1.92 -10.98
N ASN A 231 6.14 0.98 -10.97
CA ASN A 231 6.36 -0.35 -11.56
C ASN A 231 6.63 -0.27 -13.06
N LEU A 232 5.90 0.60 -13.78
CA LEU A 232 6.15 0.83 -15.21
C LEU A 232 7.56 1.36 -15.45
N PHE A 233 7.99 2.36 -14.68
CA PHE A 233 9.33 2.92 -14.80
C PHE A 233 10.40 1.86 -14.50
N ILE A 234 10.31 1.15 -13.38
CA ILE A 234 11.29 0.12 -12.98
C ILE A 234 11.35 -1.01 -14.02
N THR A 235 10.19 -1.45 -14.53
CA THR A 235 10.15 -2.51 -15.55
C THR A 235 10.80 -2.06 -16.86
N LEU A 236 10.50 -0.85 -17.33
CA LEU A 236 11.14 -0.30 -18.53
C LEU A 236 12.64 -0.06 -18.33
N TYR A 237 13.03 0.39 -17.15
CA TYR A 237 14.44 0.56 -16.80
C TYR A 237 15.19 -0.78 -16.80
N ALA A 238 14.60 -1.85 -16.29
CA ALA A 238 15.17 -3.19 -16.28
C ALA A 238 15.30 -3.83 -17.68
N LEU A 239 14.47 -3.39 -18.64
CA LEU A 239 14.53 -3.84 -20.04
C LEU A 239 15.50 -3.01 -20.91
N ALA A 240 16.05 -1.92 -20.39
CA ALA A 240 16.92 -0.99 -21.15
C ALA A 240 18.44 -1.13 -20.94
N PRO A 241 19.01 -2.19 -20.34
CA PRO A 241 20.45 -2.30 -20.10
C PRO A 241 21.27 -2.24 -21.40
N SER A 242 20.79 -2.85 -22.49
CA SER A 242 21.44 -2.85 -23.79
C SER A 242 21.55 -1.46 -24.43
N VAL A 243 20.54 -0.61 -24.25
CA VAL A 243 20.57 0.78 -24.75
C VAL A 243 21.55 1.62 -23.94
N LEU A 244 21.59 1.44 -22.63
CA LEU A 244 22.49 2.17 -21.73
C LEU A 244 23.94 1.71 -21.85
N ALA A 245 24.18 0.42 -22.11
CA ALA A 245 25.50 -0.14 -22.29
C ALA A 245 26.24 0.38 -23.54
N THR A 246 25.52 0.96 -24.51
CA THR A 246 26.14 1.60 -25.70
C THR A 246 26.72 2.98 -25.40
N LEU A 247 26.37 3.59 -24.25
CA LEU A 247 26.89 4.89 -23.86
C LEU A 247 28.31 4.76 -23.31
N SER A 248 29.16 5.76 -23.63
CA SER A 248 30.44 5.84 -22.93
C SER A 248 30.24 6.04 -21.43
N VAL A 249 31.18 5.56 -20.61
CA VAL A 249 31.13 5.70 -19.15
C VAL A 249 30.88 7.14 -18.70
N ALA A 250 31.51 8.12 -19.37
CA ALA A 250 31.33 9.54 -19.07
C ALA A 250 29.90 10.00 -19.38
N LEU A 251 29.32 9.60 -20.51
CA LEU A 251 27.97 10.00 -20.90
C LEU A 251 26.92 9.32 -19.98
N PHE A 252 27.16 8.10 -19.59
CA PHE A 252 26.33 7.38 -18.63
C PHE A 252 26.33 8.08 -17.26
N ALA A 253 27.50 8.46 -16.73
CA ALA A 253 27.59 9.20 -15.47
C ALA A 253 26.87 10.55 -15.51
N VAL A 254 27.00 11.27 -16.65
CA VAL A 254 26.27 12.52 -16.86
C VAL A 254 24.75 12.30 -16.88
N ALA A 255 24.29 11.26 -17.58
CA ALA A 255 22.87 10.92 -17.64
C ALA A 255 22.32 10.58 -16.23
N GLN A 256 23.06 9.81 -15.44
CA GLN A 256 22.68 9.49 -14.05
C GLN A 256 22.64 10.74 -13.16
N ALA A 257 23.61 11.64 -13.29
CA ALA A 257 23.61 12.90 -12.55
C ALA A 257 22.37 13.76 -12.89
N PHE A 258 22.02 13.87 -14.17
CA PHE A 258 20.77 14.55 -14.56
C PHE A 258 19.54 13.86 -14.03
N GLN A 259 19.46 12.54 -14.07
CA GLN A 259 18.36 11.77 -13.52
C GLN A 259 18.20 12.03 -12.00
N ALA A 260 19.30 12.02 -11.24
CA ALA A 260 19.29 12.36 -9.82
C ALA A 260 18.79 13.79 -9.55
N LEU A 261 19.24 14.77 -10.33
CA LEU A 261 18.80 16.16 -10.21
C LEU A 261 17.31 16.32 -10.51
N PHE A 262 16.80 15.66 -11.56
CA PHE A 262 15.36 15.63 -11.84
C PHE A 262 14.57 14.95 -10.71
N GLY A 263 15.07 13.83 -10.22
CA GLY A 263 14.47 13.14 -9.07
C GLY A 263 14.37 14.04 -7.84
N LEU A 264 15.45 14.73 -7.50
CA LEU A 264 15.47 15.68 -6.39
C LEU A 264 14.50 16.85 -6.63
N ALA A 265 14.46 17.42 -7.83
CA ALA A 265 13.51 18.47 -8.17
C ALA A 265 12.06 18.01 -8.02
N PHE A 266 11.74 16.81 -8.49
CA PHE A 266 10.41 16.21 -8.33
C PHE A 266 10.04 16.00 -6.86
N LEU A 267 10.96 15.50 -6.03
CA LEU A 267 10.75 15.34 -4.59
C LEU A 267 10.50 16.68 -3.90
N LEU A 268 11.27 17.72 -4.23
CA LEU A 268 11.13 19.04 -3.62
C LEU A 268 9.81 19.71 -4.02
N ILE A 269 9.46 19.71 -5.30
CA ILE A 269 8.24 20.36 -5.80
C ILE A 269 6.99 19.64 -5.27
N SER A 270 6.91 18.34 -5.47
CA SER A 270 5.73 17.56 -5.08
C SER A 270 5.65 17.38 -3.55
N GLY A 271 6.80 17.21 -2.88
CA GLY A 271 6.88 17.17 -1.42
C GLY A 271 6.39 18.46 -0.79
N TYR A 272 6.83 19.62 -1.29
CA TYR A 272 6.33 20.94 -0.86
C TYR A 272 4.82 21.08 -1.08
N TYR A 273 4.33 20.64 -2.26
CA TYR A 273 2.90 20.66 -2.55
C TYR A 273 2.07 19.85 -1.52
N PHE A 274 2.44 18.59 -1.27
CA PHE A 274 1.71 17.74 -0.33
C PHE A 274 1.90 18.19 1.12
N LEU A 275 3.07 18.73 1.49
CA LEU A 275 3.29 19.31 2.81
C LEU A 275 2.34 20.49 3.07
N ASN A 276 2.22 21.41 2.11
CA ASN A 276 1.28 22.55 2.22
C ASN A 276 -0.17 22.06 2.33
N LYS A 277 -0.54 21.03 1.58
CA LYS A 277 -1.88 20.43 1.66
C LYS A 277 -2.13 19.81 3.04
N LEU A 278 -1.13 19.13 3.62
CA LEU A 278 -1.19 18.57 4.96
C LEU A 278 -1.32 19.67 6.02
N LEU A 279 -0.52 20.73 5.93
CA LEU A 279 -0.57 21.86 6.84
C LEU A 279 -1.90 22.60 6.75
N ALA A 280 -2.43 22.82 5.55
CA ALA A 280 -3.72 23.43 5.32
C ALA A 280 -4.87 22.57 5.88
N LYS A 281 -4.76 21.23 5.79
CA LYS A 281 -5.71 20.29 6.40
C LYS A 281 -5.64 20.39 7.92
N LYS A 282 -4.45 20.33 8.51
CA LYS A 282 -4.24 20.45 9.96
C LYS A 282 -4.75 21.79 10.50
N LYS A 283 -4.48 22.89 9.79
CA LYS A 283 -5.00 24.22 10.14
C LYS A 283 -6.53 24.25 10.12
N ARG A 284 -7.18 23.64 9.11
CA ARG A 284 -8.65 23.52 9.04
C ARG A 284 -9.21 22.65 10.15
N GLU A 285 -8.54 21.57 10.52
CA GLU A 285 -8.92 20.72 11.65
C GLU A 285 -8.85 21.51 12.98
N ILE A 286 -7.81 22.30 13.19
CA ILE A 286 -7.66 23.15 14.38
C ILE A 286 -8.73 24.24 14.41
N LEU A 287 -8.96 24.95 13.29
CA LEU A 287 -9.97 26.00 13.20
C LEU A 287 -11.41 25.43 13.15
N GLY A 288 -11.57 24.23 12.60
CA GLY A 288 -12.87 23.54 12.50
C GLY A 288 -13.35 22.96 13.82
N THR A 289 -12.46 22.78 14.83
CA THR A 289 -12.85 22.46 16.20
C THR A 289 -13.64 23.60 16.84
N GLU A 290 -13.52 24.83 16.34
CA GLU A 290 -14.30 25.96 16.81
C GLU A 290 -15.67 26.12 16.12
N LYS A 291 -15.91 25.48 14.94
CA LYS A 291 -17.13 25.77 14.13
C LYS A 291 -17.87 24.59 13.52
N SER A 292 -17.40 23.35 13.61
CA SER A 292 -18.00 22.25 12.86
C SER A 292 -18.82 21.30 13.73
N LYS A 293 -20.13 21.46 13.67
CA LYS A 293 -21.15 20.50 14.13
C LYS A 293 -21.35 19.31 13.18
N ASN A 294 -20.42 19.05 12.25
CA ASN A 294 -20.55 17.97 11.27
C ASN A 294 -19.94 16.67 11.79
N PHE A 295 -20.80 15.83 12.33
CA PHE A 295 -20.52 14.51 12.92
C PHE A 295 -19.88 13.50 11.97
N GLY A 296 -19.87 13.73 10.67
CA GLY A 296 -19.40 12.77 9.66
C GLY A 296 -17.87 12.73 9.44
N GLU A 297 -17.11 13.66 9.99
CA GLU A 297 -15.66 13.77 9.78
C GLU A 297 -14.81 13.70 11.07
N LYS A 298 -15.44 13.78 12.25
CA LYS A 298 -14.75 13.70 13.54
C LYS A 298 -14.69 12.24 14.01
N TYR A 299 -13.50 11.77 14.36
CA TYR A 299 -13.34 10.52 15.08
C TYR A 299 -14.01 10.65 16.44
N VAL A 300 -15.02 9.84 16.70
CA VAL A 300 -15.63 9.76 18.03
C VAL A 300 -14.61 9.15 18.96
N ALA A 301 -14.08 9.94 19.89
CA ALA A 301 -13.05 9.51 20.80
C ALA A 301 -13.58 8.48 21.80
N GLU A 302 -14.85 8.59 22.21
CA GLU A 302 -15.42 7.78 23.27
C GLU A 302 -16.90 7.47 23.03
N CYS A 303 -17.26 6.21 23.28
CA CYS A 303 -18.62 5.73 23.23
C CYS A 303 -19.01 5.16 24.60
N PHE A 304 -20.17 5.54 25.09
CA PHE A 304 -20.71 5.09 26.37
C PHE A 304 -21.98 4.27 26.13
N ILE A 305 -22.19 3.25 26.94
CA ILE A 305 -23.43 2.49 26.96
C ILE A 305 -24.17 2.90 28.23
N ALA A 306 -25.34 3.50 28.05
CA ALA A 306 -26.23 3.85 29.15
C ALA A 306 -26.88 2.58 29.75
N SER A 307 -27.40 2.70 30.97
CA SER A 307 -28.13 1.61 31.63
C SER A 307 -29.38 1.14 30.85
N SER A 308 -29.94 2.02 30.02
CA SER A 308 -31.00 1.72 29.06
C SER A 308 -30.56 0.86 27.86
N GLY A 309 -29.27 0.57 27.70
CA GLY A 309 -28.71 -0.10 26.52
C GLY A 309 -28.49 0.82 25.33
N GLU A 310 -28.77 2.11 25.47
CA GLU A 310 -28.52 3.10 24.45
C GLU A 310 -27.04 3.44 24.36
N VAL A 311 -26.56 3.73 23.15
CA VAL A 311 -25.19 4.14 22.91
C VAL A 311 -25.13 5.67 22.85
N VAL A 312 -24.32 6.23 23.71
CA VAL A 312 -24.12 7.69 23.84
C VAL A 312 -22.71 8.01 23.34
N LEU A 313 -22.60 8.91 22.39
CA LEU A 313 -21.34 9.40 21.88
C LEU A 313 -20.98 10.72 22.55
N LYS A 314 -19.75 10.80 23.07
CA LYS A 314 -19.19 12.06 23.53
C LYS A 314 -18.48 12.73 22.36
N ASN A 315 -18.99 13.90 21.99
CA ASN A 315 -18.34 14.77 21.02
C ASN A 315 -17.16 15.51 21.67
N PHE A 316 -16.23 16.05 20.88
CA PHE A 316 -15.12 16.86 21.40
C PHE A 316 -15.58 18.13 22.14
N ASP A 317 -16.80 18.57 21.90
CA ASP A 317 -17.43 19.75 22.56
C ASP A 317 -18.27 19.38 23.79
N GLU A 318 -18.05 18.18 24.39
CA GLU A 318 -18.78 17.65 25.56
C GLU A 318 -20.30 17.41 25.38
N ASP A 319 -20.83 17.59 24.19
CA ASP A 319 -22.23 17.25 23.90
C ASP A 319 -22.38 15.72 23.73
N PHE A 320 -23.43 15.18 24.36
CA PHE A 320 -23.79 13.77 24.27
C PHE A 320 -24.95 13.60 23.30
N GLU A 321 -24.77 12.80 22.25
CA GLU A 321 -25.86 12.39 21.38
C GLU A 321 -26.22 10.93 21.62
N VAL A 322 -27.48 10.65 21.79
CA VAL A 322 -28.02 9.29 21.91
C VAL A 322 -28.19 8.70 20.53
N ILE A 323 -27.55 7.54 20.29
CA ILE A 323 -27.60 6.83 19.03
C ILE A 323 -28.38 5.53 19.19
N LYS A 324 -29.39 5.35 18.35
CA LYS A 324 -30.13 4.10 18.26
C LYS A 324 -29.34 3.06 17.46
N LYS A 325 -29.13 1.89 18.06
CA LYS A 325 -28.45 0.76 17.45
C LYS A 325 -29.37 0.05 16.45
N ASP A 326 -28.92 -0.14 15.21
CA ASP A 326 -29.54 -1.02 14.24
C ASP A 326 -28.84 -2.41 14.19
N LYS A 327 -29.46 -3.39 13.52
CA LYS A 327 -29.07 -4.82 13.53
C LYS A 327 -27.61 -5.15 13.23
N ASP A 328 -26.89 -4.26 12.55
CA ASP A 328 -25.50 -4.50 12.06
C ASP A 328 -24.42 -3.63 12.74
N ASN A 329 -24.58 -3.27 14.02
CA ASN A 329 -23.71 -2.26 14.67
C ASN A 329 -23.69 -0.91 13.93
N MET A 330 -24.73 -0.63 13.20
CA MET A 330 -24.97 0.66 12.58
C MET A 330 -25.72 1.54 13.60
N PHE A 331 -25.25 2.76 13.74
CA PHE A 331 -25.84 3.74 14.64
C PHE A 331 -26.33 4.90 13.80
N LYS A 332 -27.60 5.27 13.99
CA LYS A 332 -28.15 6.43 13.34
C LYS A 332 -27.77 7.68 14.16
N CYS A 333 -27.05 8.58 13.52
CA CYS A 333 -26.68 9.88 14.08
C CYS A 333 -27.19 10.97 13.16
N GLY A 334 -28.26 11.66 13.57
CA GLY A 334 -29.01 12.56 12.69
C GLY A 334 -29.50 11.79 11.46
N ASP A 335 -29.19 12.29 10.27
CA ASP A 335 -29.57 11.65 9.00
C ASP A 335 -28.52 10.65 8.46
N LYS A 336 -27.42 10.44 9.19
CA LYS A 336 -26.32 9.57 8.78
C LYS A 336 -26.26 8.29 9.62
N PHE A 337 -25.90 7.18 8.97
CA PHE A 337 -25.57 5.94 9.64
C PHE A 337 -24.06 5.82 9.81
N VAL A 338 -23.61 5.52 11.03
CA VAL A 338 -22.21 5.32 11.37
C VAL A 338 -22.02 3.91 11.90
N ARG A 339 -21.03 3.21 11.39
CA ARG A 339 -20.69 1.86 11.83
C ARG A 339 -19.48 1.89 12.76
N PHE A 340 -19.63 1.26 13.92
CA PHE A 340 -18.54 1.14 14.90
C PHE A 340 -18.09 -0.29 15.09
N ASN A 341 -16.79 -0.48 15.15
CA ASN A 341 -16.18 -1.74 15.52
C ASN A 341 -15.47 -1.61 16.88
N LYS A 342 -15.52 -2.68 17.67
CA LYS A 342 -14.72 -2.73 18.89
C LYS A 342 -13.24 -2.71 18.54
N LYS A 343 -12.44 -1.90 19.25
CA LYS A 343 -10.98 -1.93 19.09
C LYS A 343 -10.48 -3.35 19.40
N SER A 344 -9.57 -3.84 18.55
CA SER A 344 -8.95 -5.14 18.75
C SER A 344 -8.08 -5.15 20.00
N ASN A 345 -7.93 -6.35 20.60
CA ASN A 345 -6.95 -6.53 21.67
C ASN A 345 -5.53 -6.25 21.12
N ALA A 346 -4.81 -5.32 21.75
CA ALA A 346 -3.49 -4.92 21.29
C ALA A 346 -2.51 -6.10 21.28
N VAL A 347 -2.48 -6.90 22.35
CA VAL A 347 -1.57 -8.04 22.49
C VAL A 347 -1.79 -9.05 21.38
N VAL A 348 -3.05 -9.42 21.11
CA VAL A 348 -3.38 -10.37 20.04
C VAL A 348 -3.05 -9.80 18.66
N SER A 349 -3.41 -8.55 18.41
CA SER A 349 -3.18 -7.92 17.09
C SER A 349 -1.69 -7.76 16.79
N PHE A 350 -0.90 -7.35 17.77
CA PHE A 350 0.56 -7.23 17.59
C PHE A 350 1.25 -8.59 17.58
N GLY A 351 0.74 -9.60 18.31
CA GLY A 351 1.25 -10.97 18.26
C GLY A 351 1.08 -11.58 16.86
N VAL A 352 -0.10 -11.44 16.27
CA VAL A 352 -0.37 -11.92 14.90
C VAL A 352 0.49 -11.19 13.88
N LEU A 353 0.61 -9.86 14.01
CA LEU A 353 1.47 -9.08 13.13
C LEU A 353 2.94 -9.48 13.25
N ALA A 354 3.45 -9.60 14.49
CA ALA A 354 4.83 -9.98 14.75
C ALA A 354 5.16 -11.35 14.13
N ALA A 355 4.26 -12.32 14.24
CA ALA A 355 4.42 -13.61 13.57
C ALA A 355 4.56 -13.46 12.06
N GLY A 356 3.72 -12.63 11.43
CA GLY A 356 3.81 -12.34 9.99
C GLY A 356 5.11 -11.64 9.61
N LEU A 357 5.56 -10.66 10.41
CA LEU A 357 6.82 -9.94 10.16
C LEU A 357 8.03 -10.86 10.33
N ILE A 358 8.05 -11.68 11.38
CA ILE A 358 9.14 -12.66 11.60
C ILE A 358 9.20 -13.64 10.44
N PHE A 359 8.06 -14.16 10.00
CA PHE A 359 8.02 -15.08 8.87
C PHE A 359 8.50 -14.40 7.58
N ALA A 360 8.06 -13.17 7.31
CA ALA A 360 8.52 -12.41 6.14
C ALA A 360 10.03 -12.12 6.18
N VAL A 361 10.61 -11.82 7.36
CA VAL A 361 12.06 -11.66 7.50
C VAL A 361 12.78 -12.98 7.27
N VAL A 362 12.29 -14.07 7.84
CA VAL A 362 12.91 -15.40 7.63
C VAL A 362 12.89 -15.77 6.15
N SER A 363 11.79 -15.48 5.44
CA SER A 363 11.69 -15.78 4.00
C SER A 363 12.65 -14.98 3.10
N LEU A 364 13.31 -13.93 3.62
CA LEU A 364 14.37 -13.22 2.90
C LEU A 364 15.69 -14.03 2.81
N PHE A 365 15.86 -15.02 3.68
CA PHE A 365 17.11 -15.79 3.81
C PHE A 365 16.94 -17.28 3.43
N VAL A 366 15.79 -17.68 2.96
CA VAL A 366 15.45 -19.01 2.48
C VAL A 366 15.22 -19.00 0.97
#